data_e3c95f32e5a8df311eb1e6746b27b49f
#
_entry.id   e3c95f32e5a8df311eb1e6746b27b49f
#
_cell.length_a   1.000
_cell.length_b   1.000
_cell.length_c   1.000
_cell.angle_alpha   90.00
_cell.angle_beta   90.00
_cell.angle_gamma   90.00
#
_symmetry.space_group_name_H-M   'P 1'
#
loop_
_entity.id
_entity.type
_entity.pdbx_description
1 polymer ?
#
loop_
_entity_poly.entity_id
_entity_poly.type
_entity_poly.pdbx_seq_one_letter_code
_entity_poly.pdbx_strand_id
1 'polypeptide(L)'
;MPLIGIILGSDSDLPKVKECFETLDSFEVAYEVIVSSAHRSPEKTLEWVKSASERGIKVIIAIAGGAAHLPGVVASHTTLPVIGIPIETNIAGGLDSILSILQMPSGVPVATMAAGRSGGVNAALFALSILSTSDETIAEKLRAYRKKVAEKIEEKNKIIAETGLAAYIKKLEGKND
;
A
#
# COMPACT_ATOMS: atom_id res chain seq x y z
N MET A 1 4.39 18.88 -6.93
CA MET A 1 5.24 17.77 -7.43
C MET A 1 4.83 16.50 -6.70
N PRO A 2 4.85 15.32 -7.35
CA PRO A 2 4.50 14.07 -6.67
C PRO A 2 5.52 13.74 -5.57
N LEU A 3 5.03 13.33 -4.40
CA LEU A 3 5.86 12.90 -3.27
C LEU A 3 6.01 11.38 -3.19
N ILE A 4 5.08 10.65 -3.81
CA ILE A 4 5.02 9.19 -3.81
C ILE A 4 5.12 8.70 -5.25
N GLY A 5 6.04 7.78 -5.51
CA GLY A 5 6.09 7.04 -6.76
C GLY A 5 5.44 5.66 -6.60
N ILE A 6 4.59 5.27 -7.54
CA ILE A 6 3.92 3.97 -7.54
C ILE A 6 4.28 3.23 -8.81
N ILE A 7 4.82 2.03 -8.69
CA ILE A 7 5.20 1.19 -9.82
C ILE A 7 4.54 -0.19 -9.72
N LEU A 8 3.91 -0.62 -10.82
CA LEU A 8 3.25 -1.93 -10.92
C LEU A 8 3.88 -2.77 -12.03
N GLY A 9 4.01 -4.07 -11.77
CA GLY A 9 4.49 -5.03 -12.76
C GLY A 9 3.50 -5.32 -13.90
N SER A 10 2.20 -5.06 -13.66
CA SER A 10 1.11 -5.22 -14.61
C SER A 10 -0.06 -4.28 -14.29
N ASP A 11 -0.75 -3.80 -15.30
CA ASP A 11 -1.99 -3.03 -15.18
C ASP A 11 -3.14 -3.86 -14.60
N SER A 12 -3.13 -5.18 -14.78
CA SER A 12 -4.08 -6.12 -14.18
C SER A 12 -4.09 -6.10 -12.65
N ASP A 13 -3.07 -5.54 -12.02
CA ASP A 13 -2.94 -5.45 -10.56
C ASP A 13 -3.63 -4.20 -9.99
N LEU A 14 -3.90 -3.18 -10.83
CA LEU A 14 -4.55 -1.94 -10.40
C LEU A 14 -5.86 -2.15 -9.64
N PRO A 15 -6.81 -2.97 -10.12
CA PRO A 15 -8.07 -3.19 -9.42
C PRO A 15 -7.90 -3.85 -8.04
N LYS A 16 -6.84 -4.66 -7.85
CA LYS A 16 -6.59 -5.41 -6.62
C LYS A 16 -6.06 -4.54 -5.48
N VAL A 17 -5.55 -3.36 -5.81
CA VAL A 17 -4.94 -2.41 -4.86
C VAL A 17 -5.52 -1.00 -5.00
N LYS A 18 -6.72 -0.86 -5.57
CA LYS A 18 -7.36 0.43 -5.79
C LYS A 18 -7.48 1.26 -4.50
N GLU A 19 -7.63 0.61 -3.36
CA GLU A 19 -7.71 1.27 -2.05
C GLU A 19 -6.41 1.99 -1.66
N CYS A 20 -5.27 1.64 -2.26
CA CYS A 20 -4.03 2.41 -2.11
C CYS A 20 -4.22 3.83 -2.67
N PHE A 21 -4.75 3.93 -3.89
CA PHE A 21 -5.00 5.20 -4.56
C PHE A 21 -6.10 5.99 -3.85
N GLU A 22 -7.24 5.35 -3.55
CA GLU A 22 -8.35 5.96 -2.80
C GLU A 22 -7.89 6.53 -1.45
N THR A 23 -6.96 5.83 -0.76
CA THR A 23 -6.38 6.33 0.50
C THR A 23 -5.53 7.56 0.26
N LEU A 24 -4.60 7.54 -0.70
CA LEU A 24 -3.74 8.69 -1.03
C LEU A 24 -4.57 9.91 -1.45
N ASP A 25 -5.59 9.70 -2.29
CA ASP A 25 -6.51 10.75 -2.73
C ASP A 25 -7.24 11.38 -1.54
N SER A 26 -7.67 10.57 -0.56
CA SER A 26 -8.33 11.07 0.65
C SER A 26 -7.44 11.95 1.54
N PHE A 27 -6.13 11.80 1.41
CA PHE A 27 -5.13 12.65 2.09
C PHE A 27 -4.67 13.83 1.22
N GLU A 28 -5.10 13.91 -0.04
CA GLU A 28 -4.73 14.96 -1.00
C GLU A 28 -3.20 15.03 -1.23
N VAL A 29 -2.53 13.88 -1.21
CA VAL A 29 -1.09 13.78 -1.45
C VAL A 29 -0.85 13.38 -2.91
N ALA A 30 -0.07 14.19 -3.62
CA ALA A 30 0.24 13.94 -5.01
C ALA A 30 1.18 12.74 -5.19
N TYR A 31 0.84 11.87 -6.11
CA TYR A 31 1.64 10.71 -6.51
C TYR A 31 1.73 10.59 -8.03
N GLU A 32 2.71 9.85 -8.51
CA GLU A 32 2.81 9.42 -9.91
C GLU A 32 2.73 7.90 -10.02
N VAL A 33 2.21 7.39 -11.11
CA VAL A 33 2.03 5.95 -11.34
C VAL A 33 2.68 5.55 -12.65
N ILE A 34 3.40 4.42 -12.63
CA ILE A 34 3.92 3.78 -13.84
C ILE A 34 3.64 2.28 -13.82
N VAL A 35 3.28 1.75 -14.98
CA VAL A 35 3.29 0.30 -15.22
C VAL A 35 4.60 -0.05 -15.90
N SER A 36 5.45 -0.82 -15.21
CA SER A 36 6.73 -1.29 -15.72
C SER A 36 7.16 -2.60 -15.05
N SER A 37 7.47 -3.59 -15.86
CA SER A 37 7.81 -4.92 -15.37
C SER A 37 9.33 -5.08 -15.25
N ALA A 38 9.81 -5.50 -14.09
CA ALA A 38 11.23 -5.82 -13.88
C ALA A 38 11.74 -6.92 -14.84
N HIS A 39 10.84 -7.80 -15.31
CA HIS A 39 11.19 -8.89 -16.21
C HIS A 39 11.04 -8.55 -17.69
N ARG A 40 10.05 -7.72 -18.06
CA ARG A 40 9.68 -7.45 -19.46
C ARG A 40 10.17 -6.09 -19.97
N SER A 41 10.45 -5.16 -19.07
CA SER A 41 10.95 -3.81 -19.37
C SER A 41 11.92 -3.31 -18.30
N PRO A 42 13.04 -4.07 -18.04
CA PRO A 42 13.95 -3.77 -16.94
C PRO A 42 14.62 -2.40 -17.09
N GLU A 43 15.02 -2.01 -18.29
CA GLU A 43 15.69 -0.71 -18.54
C GLU A 43 14.76 0.45 -18.16
N LYS A 44 13.50 0.42 -18.59
CA LYS A 44 12.50 1.44 -18.25
C LYS A 44 12.24 1.50 -16.74
N THR A 45 12.18 0.35 -16.09
CA THR A 45 12.07 0.27 -14.64
C THR A 45 13.22 1.00 -13.95
N LEU A 46 14.47 0.70 -14.36
CA LEU A 46 15.67 1.29 -13.77
C LEU A 46 15.78 2.79 -14.03
N GLU A 47 15.48 3.25 -15.24
CA GLU A 47 15.48 4.66 -15.60
C GLU A 47 14.49 5.45 -14.70
N TRP A 48 13.27 4.93 -14.55
CA TRP A 48 12.24 5.56 -13.73
C TRP A 48 12.65 5.61 -12.24
N VAL A 49 13.23 4.53 -11.71
CA VAL A 49 13.67 4.47 -10.31
C VAL A 49 14.83 5.44 -10.05
N LYS A 50 15.85 5.45 -10.91
CA LYS A 50 17.03 6.30 -10.75
C LYS A 50 16.69 7.79 -10.77
N SER A 51 15.74 8.21 -11.59
CA SER A 51 15.32 9.62 -11.67
C SER A 51 14.25 10.01 -10.63
N ALA A 52 13.77 9.06 -9.79
CA ALA A 52 12.67 9.31 -8.86
C ALA A 52 12.93 10.47 -7.90
N SER A 53 14.11 10.53 -7.28
CA SER A 53 14.47 11.60 -6.34
C SER A 53 14.55 12.97 -6.99
N GLU A 54 15.01 13.04 -8.24
CA GLU A 54 15.08 14.30 -9.03
C GLU A 54 13.69 14.84 -9.35
N ARG A 55 12.69 13.95 -9.51
CA ARG A 55 11.28 14.33 -9.68
C ARG A 55 10.58 14.71 -8.37
N GLY A 56 11.28 14.65 -7.23
CA GLY A 56 10.75 15.04 -5.92
C GLY A 56 10.13 13.89 -5.12
N ILE A 57 10.16 12.65 -5.64
CA ILE A 57 9.65 11.46 -4.93
C ILE A 57 10.47 11.22 -3.66
N LYS A 58 9.80 10.90 -2.57
CA LYS A 58 10.36 10.64 -1.25
C LYS A 58 10.19 9.19 -0.80
N VAL A 59 9.22 8.47 -1.39
CA VAL A 59 8.94 7.07 -1.09
C VAL A 59 8.38 6.38 -2.32
N ILE A 60 8.72 5.12 -2.53
CA ILE A 60 8.23 4.33 -3.65
C ILE A 60 7.36 3.17 -3.13
N ILE A 61 6.18 2.99 -3.70
CA ILE A 61 5.32 1.83 -3.51
C ILE A 61 5.47 0.94 -4.76
N ALA A 62 5.97 -0.28 -4.58
CA ALA A 62 6.18 -1.25 -5.65
C ALA A 62 5.23 -2.45 -5.49
N ILE A 63 4.47 -2.75 -6.53
CA ILE A 63 3.35 -3.70 -6.50
C ILE A 63 3.65 -4.84 -7.47
N ALA A 64 3.64 -6.08 -6.98
CA ALA A 64 3.94 -7.24 -7.81
C ALA A 64 3.30 -8.54 -7.27
N GLY A 65 3.03 -9.48 -8.17
CA GLY A 65 2.50 -10.81 -7.86
C GLY A 65 3.31 -11.95 -8.46
N GLY A 66 3.13 -13.16 -7.93
CA GLY A 66 3.85 -14.35 -8.34
C GLY A 66 5.34 -14.28 -7.97
N ALA A 67 6.23 -14.42 -8.96
CA ALA A 67 7.66 -14.12 -8.83
C ALA A 67 7.85 -12.59 -8.69
N ALA A 68 7.46 -12.04 -7.55
CA ALA A 68 7.30 -10.62 -7.27
C ALA A 68 8.66 -9.92 -7.05
N HIS A 69 9.54 -9.94 -8.05
CA HIS A 69 10.90 -9.39 -7.97
C HIS A 69 10.94 -7.85 -8.02
N LEU A 70 9.89 -7.20 -8.55
CA LEU A 70 9.89 -5.76 -8.79
C LEU A 70 10.27 -4.92 -7.55
N PRO A 71 9.71 -5.14 -6.34
CA PRO A 71 10.08 -4.34 -5.17
C PRO A 71 11.56 -4.46 -4.80
N GLY A 72 12.13 -5.65 -4.89
CA GLY A 72 13.56 -5.89 -4.65
C GLY A 72 14.44 -5.22 -5.69
N VAL A 73 14.06 -5.28 -6.98
CA VAL A 73 14.76 -4.59 -8.08
C VAL A 73 14.70 -3.08 -7.85
N VAL A 74 13.56 -2.52 -7.51
CA VAL A 74 13.42 -1.10 -7.18
C VAL A 74 14.33 -0.72 -6.01
N ALA A 75 14.27 -1.46 -4.90
CA ALA A 75 15.05 -1.17 -3.69
C ALA A 75 16.57 -1.24 -3.92
N SER A 76 17.02 -2.09 -4.83
CA SER A 76 18.45 -2.19 -5.17
C SER A 76 19.00 -1.01 -5.98
N HIS A 77 18.14 -0.14 -6.52
CA HIS A 77 18.53 0.98 -7.40
C HIS A 77 18.17 2.36 -6.85
N THR A 78 17.74 2.46 -5.59
CA THR A 78 17.46 3.71 -4.91
C THR A 78 17.79 3.63 -3.43
N THR A 79 18.02 4.79 -2.81
CA THR A 79 18.09 4.94 -1.34
C THR A 79 16.77 5.45 -0.76
N LEU A 80 15.76 5.71 -1.58
CA LEU A 80 14.42 6.05 -1.11
C LEU A 80 13.78 4.84 -0.41
N PRO A 81 12.95 5.07 0.63
CA PRO A 81 12.16 3.99 1.22
C PRO A 81 11.30 3.29 0.17
N VAL A 82 11.34 1.95 0.15
CA VAL A 82 10.54 1.12 -0.76
C VAL A 82 9.56 0.28 0.04
N ILE A 83 8.29 0.38 -0.34
CA ILE A 83 7.17 -0.37 0.24
C ILE A 83 6.69 -1.37 -0.81
N GLY A 84 6.68 -2.67 -0.46
CA GLY A 84 6.22 -3.73 -1.35
C GLY A 84 4.79 -4.16 -1.04
N ILE A 85 3.92 -4.19 -2.06
CA ILE A 85 2.57 -4.76 -1.95
C ILE A 85 2.53 -6.08 -2.72
N PRO A 86 2.42 -7.22 -2.03
CA PRO A 86 2.17 -8.50 -2.69
C PRO A 86 0.76 -8.53 -3.30
N ILE A 87 0.63 -9.10 -4.48
CA ILE A 87 -0.66 -9.34 -5.11
C ILE A 87 -1.11 -10.77 -4.83
N GLU A 88 -2.38 -10.93 -4.52
CA GLU A 88 -3.01 -12.23 -4.35
C GLU A 88 -2.92 -13.06 -5.63
N THR A 89 -2.51 -14.32 -5.48
CA THR A 89 -2.41 -15.33 -6.53
C THR A 89 -3.16 -16.60 -6.13
N ASN A 90 -3.23 -17.57 -7.04
CA ASN A 90 -3.86 -18.87 -6.74
C ASN A 90 -3.02 -19.75 -5.79
N ILE A 91 -1.76 -19.39 -5.52
CA ILE A 91 -0.88 -20.12 -4.60
C ILE A 91 -1.12 -19.62 -3.18
N ALA A 92 -1.94 -20.35 -2.42
CA ALA A 92 -2.22 -20.06 -1.00
C ALA A 92 -2.52 -18.57 -0.71
N GLY A 93 -3.38 -17.95 -1.56
CA GLY A 93 -3.79 -16.55 -1.39
C GLY A 93 -2.66 -15.52 -1.61
N GLY A 94 -1.62 -15.87 -2.37
CA GLY A 94 -0.51 -14.97 -2.67
C GLY A 94 0.73 -15.19 -1.81
N LEU A 95 0.86 -16.35 -1.16
CA LEU A 95 2.04 -16.68 -0.36
C LEU A 95 3.34 -16.61 -1.16
N ASP A 96 3.33 -17.00 -2.43
CA ASP A 96 4.43 -16.85 -3.38
C ASP A 96 4.86 -15.38 -3.52
N SER A 97 3.92 -14.47 -3.72
CA SER A 97 4.17 -13.04 -3.80
C SER A 97 4.73 -12.47 -2.49
N ILE A 98 4.13 -12.87 -1.35
CA ILE A 98 4.55 -12.43 -0.01
C ILE A 98 6.00 -12.84 0.24
N LEU A 99 6.34 -14.12 0.05
CA LEU A 99 7.68 -14.63 0.29
C LEU A 99 8.72 -14.04 -0.66
N SER A 100 8.36 -13.81 -1.92
CA SER A 100 9.24 -13.17 -2.90
C SER A 100 9.63 -11.74 -2.51
N ILE A 101 8.70 -10.98 -1.90
CA ILE A 101 8.95 -9.59 -1.49
C ILE A 101 9.57 -9.51 -0.09
N LEU A 102 9.18 -10.42 0.83
CA LEU A 102 9.60 -10.39 2.23
C LEU A 102 11.05 -10.84 2.42
N GLN A 103 11.50 -11.87 1.69
CA GLN A 103 12.79 -12.54 1.88
C GLN A 103 13.93 -11.80 1.15
N MET A 104 14.14 -10.53 1.51
CA MET A 104 15.21 -9.71 0.92
C MET A 104 16.58 -10.02 1.53
N PRO A 105 17.66 -9.97 0.74
CA PRO A 105 19.02 -10.10 1.25
C PRO A 105 19.39 -8.89 2.10
N SER A 106 20.39 -9.08 2.98
CA SER A 106 20.96 -7.99 3.78
C SER A 106 21.46 -6.85 2.87
N GLY A 107 21.15 -5.62 3.23
CA GLY A 107 21.55 -4.41 2.50
C GLY A 107 20.53 -3.89 1.49
N VAL A 108 19.45 -4.62 1.20
CA VAL A 108 18.39 -4.19 0.27
C VAL A 108 17.01 -4.33 0.95
N PRO A 109 16.63 -3.41 1.83
CA PRO A 109 15.39 -3.51 2.59
C PRO A 109 14.16 -3.16 1.75
N VAL A 110 13.07 -3.93 1.93
CA VAL A 110 11.72 -3.62 1.43
C VAL A 110 10.72 -3.75 2.57
N ALA A 111 9.94 -2.70 2.83
CA ALA A 111 8.86 -2.73 3.81
C ALA A 111 7.64 -3.47 3.23
N THR A 112 7.53 -4.76 3.49
CA THR A 112 6.49 -5.61 2.89
C THR A 112 5.16 -5.46 3.63
N MET A 113 4.09 -5.16 2.88
CA MET A 113 2.72 -5.06 3.39
C MET A 113 1.95 -6.39 3.24
N ALA A 114 0.72 -6.43 3.73
CA ALA A 114 -0.19 -7.55 3.48
C ALA A 114 -0.54 -7.66 1.99
N ALA A 115 -1.02 -8.83 1.55
CA ALA A 115 -1.51 -8.99 0.19
C ALA A 115 -2.88 -8.31 -0.02
N GLY A 116 -3.14 -7.87 -1.24
CA GLY A 116 -4.43 -7.35 -1.68
C GLY A 116 -4.85 -6.03 -1.02
N ARG A 117 -6.16 -5.89 -0.80
CA ARG A 117 -6.81 -4.66 -0.34
C ARG A 117 -6.18 -4.03 0.92
N SER A 118 -6.01 -4.83 1.98
CA SER A 118 -5.44 -4.33 3.24
C SER A 118 -4.00 -3.86 3.07
N GLY A 119 -3.25 -4.54 2.21
CA GLY A 119 -1.89 -4.15 1.82
C GLY A 119 -1.87 -2.80 1.12
N GLY A 120 -2.82 -2.56 0.20
CA GLY A 120 -2.96 -1.28 -0.49
C GLY A 120 -3.21 -0.12 0.47
N VAL A 121 -4.19 -0.25 1.38
CA VAL A 121 -4.47 0.78 2.40
C VAL A 121 -3.25 1.02 3.29
N ASN A 122 -2.64 -0.06 3.80
CA ASN A 122 -1.52 0.06 4.73
C ASN A 122 -0.25 0.59 4.06
N ALA A 123 0.00 0.28 2.78
CA ALA A 123 1.10 0.86 2.03
C ALA A 123 0.96 2.37 1.88
N ALA A 124 -0.24 2.85 1.53
CA ALA A 124 -0.54 4.27 1.46
C ALA A 124 -0.33 4.96 2.83
N LEU A 125 -0.91 4.40 3.90
CA LEU A 125 -0.75 4.95 5.25
C LEU A 125 0.70 4.92 5.73
N PHE A 126 1.48 3.90 5.37
CA PHE A 126 2.89 3.84 5.74
C PHE A 126 3.73 4.84 4.95
N ALA A 127 3.46 5.02 3.65
CA ALA A 127 4.07 6.08 2.86
C ALA A 127 3.78 7.47 3.45
N LEU A 128 2.52 7.73 3.83
CA LEU A 128 2.12 8.95 4.52
C LEU A 128 2.81 9.10 5.87
N SER A 129 3.01 8.00 6.63
CA SER A 129 3.75 8.04 7.89
C SER A 129 5.22 8.40 7.70
N ILE A 130 5.86 7.94 6.62
CA ILE A 130 7.23 8.36 6.25
C ILE A 130 7.25 9.86 5.95
N LEU A 131 6.32 10.36 5.14
CA LEU A 131 6.25 11.79 4.79
C LEU A 131 5.95 12.66 6.01
N SER A 132 5.13 12.20 6.93
CA SER A 132 4.73 12.94 8.15
C SER A 132 5.89 13.22 9.11
N THR A 133 7.03 12.56 8.95
CA THR A 133 8.23 12.83 9.76
C THR A 133 8.84 14.22 9.46
N SER A 134 8.49 14.80 8.31
CA SER A 134 8.96 16.12 7.87
C SER A 134 7.83 17.04 7.37
N ASP A 135 6.57 16.61 7.46
CA ASP A 135 5.39 17.39 7.05
C ASP A 135 4.29 17.29 8.12
N GLU A 136 4.13 18.37 8.89
CA GLU A 136 3.16 18.43 9.98
C GLU A 136 1.72 18.37 9.48
N THR A 137 1.43 18.86 8.28
CA THR A 137 0.07 18.79 7.70
C THR A 137 -0.34 17.34 7.47
N ILE A 138 0.57 16.50 6.96
CA ILE A 138 0.33 15.07 6.78
C ILE A 138 0.21 14.39 8.15
N ALA A 139 1.05 14.78 9.13
CA ALA A 139 0.99 14.24 10.49
C ALA A 139 -0.38 14.50 11.16
N GLU A 140 -0.92 15.70 11.03
CA GLU A 140 -2.26 16.06 11.53
C GLU A 140 -3.37 15.24 10.86
N LYS A 141 -3.32 15.12 9.53
CA LYS A 141 -4.28 14.27 8.79
C LYS A 141 -4.23 12.81 9.24
N LEU A 142 -3.04 12.25 9.51
CA LEU A 142 -2.89 10.89 10.04
C LEU A 142 -3.47 10.74 11.46
N ARG A 143 -3.25 11.71 12.34
CA ARG A 143 -3.85 11.72 13.68
C ARG A 143 -5.38 11.75 13.61
N ALA A 144 -5.92 12.61 12.75
CA ALA A 144 -7.37 12.69 12.51
C ALA A 144 -7.93 11.38 11.93
N TYR A 145 -7.23 10.77 10.98
CA TYR A 145 -7.61 9.47 10.43
C TYR A 145 -7.69 8.39 11.50
N ARG A 146 -6.67 8.25 12.36
CA ARG A 146 -6.63 7.26 13.45
C ARG A 146 -7.74 7.50 14.46
N LYS A 147 -8.02 8.76 14.81
CA LYS A 147 -9.14 9.12 15.69
C LYS A 147 -10.47 8.66 15.10
N LYS A 148 -10.72 8.96 13.81
CA LYS A 148 -11.94 8.54 13.12
C LYS A 148 -12.09 7.01 13.04
N VAL A 149 -10.99 6.26 12.90
CA VAL A 149 -11.02 4.79 12.94
C VAL A 149 -11.42 4.28 14.32
N ALA A 150 -10.88 4.86 15.40
CA ALA A 150 -11.24 4.51 16.77
C ALA A 150 -12.71 4.84 17.06
N GLU A 151 -13.19 6.03 16.68
CA GLU A 151 -14.60 6.45 16.85
C GLU A 151 -15.58 5.47 16.19
N LYS A 152 -15.24 4.94 15.01
CA LYS A 152 -16.07 3.93 14.33
C LYS A 152 -16.16 2.61 15.12
N ILE A 153 -15.15 2.24 15.89
CA ILE A 153 -15.20 1.05 16.75
C ILE A 153 -16.08 1.31 17.96
N GLU A 154 -15.94 2.49 18.58
CA GLU A 154 -16.79 2.89 19.71
C GLU A 154 -18.27 2.99 19.33
N GLU A 155 -18.57 3.48 18.13
CA GLU A 155 -19.95 3.50 17.61
C GLU A 155 -20.52 2.08 17.48
N LYS A 156 -19.74 1.12 17.00
CA LYS A 156 -20.16 -0.29 16.95
C LYS A 156 -20.44 -0.87 18.34
N ASN A 157 -19.57 -0.57 19.31
CA ASN A 157 -19.76 -0.99 20.69
C ASN A 157 -21.05 -0.42 21.30
N LYS A 158 -21.33 0.86 21.05
CA LYS A 158 -22.60 1.49 21.48
C LYS A 158 -23.82 0.81 20.89
N ILE A 159 -23.80 0.56 19.56
CA ILE A 159 -24.91 -0.14 18.88
C ILE A 159 -25.11 -1.54 19.49
N ILE A 160 -24.05 -2.29 19.75
CA ILE A 160 -24.16 -3.62 20.38
C ILE A 160 -24.79 -3.52 21.78
N ALA A 161 -24.37 -2.54 22.58
CA ALA A 161 -24.89 -2.32 23.93
C ALA A 161 -26.40 -1.93 23.92
N GLU A 162 -26.82 -1.13 22.95
CA GLU A 162 -28.20 -0.64 22.82
C GLU A 162 -29.15 -1.70 22.24
N THR A 163 -28.71 -2.42 21.22
CA THR A 163 -29.57 -3.36 20.46
C THR A 163 -29.45 -4.82 20.92
N GLY A 164 -28.39 -5.15 21.64
CA GLY A 164 -28.01 -6.50 22.01
C GLY A 164 -27.27 -7.26 20.90
N LEU A 165 -26.42 -8.22 21.30
CA LEU A 165 -25.54 -8.95 20.39
C LEU A 165 -26.29 -9.72 19.29
N ALA A 166 -27.42 -10.39 19.64
CA ALA A 166 -28.19 -11.19 18.69
C ALA A 166 -28.76 -10.33 17.54
N ALA A 167 -29.30 -9.15 17.85
CA ALA A 167 -29.81 -8.23 16.84
C ALA A 167 -28.68 -7.67 15.96
N TYR A 168 -27.53 -7.40 16.54
CA TYR A 168 -26.37 -6.92 15.80
C TYR A 168 -25.82 -7.98 14.83
N ILE A 169 -25.74 -9.25 15.24
CA ILE A 169 -25.33 -10.37 14.36
C ILE A 169 -26.29 -10.48 13.17
N LYS A 170 -27.62 -10.51 13.42
CA LYS A 170 -28.62 -10.56 12.35
C LYS A 170 -28.50 -9.41 11.34
N LYS A 171 -28.16 -8.21 11.80
CA LYS A 171 -27.91 -7.04 10.94
C LYS A 171 -26.66 -7.21 10.06
N LEU A 172 -25.63 -7.92 10.53
CA LEU A 172 -24.42 -8.20 9.75
C LEU A 172 -24.66 -9.26 8.69
N GLU A 173 -25.43 -10.32 9.02
CA GLU A 173 -25.80 -11.39 8.10
C GLU A 173 -26.65 -10.86 6.94
N GLY A 174 -27.65 -9.99 7.20
CA GLY A 174 -28.49 -9.38 6.17
C GLY A 174 -27.81 -8.27 5.34
N LYS A 175 -26.53 -7.97 5.56
CA LYS A 175 -25.72 -7.11 4.69
C LYS A 175 -24.85 -7.87 3.71
N ASN A 176 -24.79 -9.19 3.82
CA ASN A 176 -24.00 -10.07 2.96
C ASN A 176 -24.86 -10.76 1.88
N ASP A 177 -26.17 -10.47 1.84
CA ASP A 177 -27.12 -10.80 0.78
C ASP A 177 -27.34 -9.55 -0.13
#